data_6b37bf15211767df7a7a047e31da9746
#
_entry.id   6b37bf15211767df7a7a047e31da9746
#
_cell.length_a   1.000
_cell.length_b   1.000
_cell.length_c   1.000
_cell.angle_alpha   90.00
_cell.angle_beta   90.00
_cell.angle_gamma   90.00
#
_symmetry.space_group_name_H-M   'P 1'
#
loop_
_entity.id
_entity.type
_entity.pdbx_description
1 polymer ?
#
loop_
_entity_poly.entity_id
_entity_poly.type
_entity_poly.pdbx_seq_one_letter_code
_entity_poly.pdbx_strand_id
1 'polypeptide(L)'
;RQMNVLGNRHVGRNVRILLVNNGKGTEFRNYMHPGAAFGEEADKFIAAAGHYGNKSRQLVRHYAEDLGYEYLSADSKEEYLQHLDRFLLPEMTDHPMLFEVFTTNEDESEAIRMVCNLNISVKGVLKKVTKNVVGEQGRELIKKMMGK
;
A
#
# COMPACT_ATOMS: atom_id res chain seq x y z
N ARG A 1 -7.03 7.26 -17.93
CA ARG A 1 -6.34 8.58 -17.97
C ARG A 1 -4.92 8.51 -17.38
N GLN A 2 -4.68 7.74 -16.34
CA GLN A 2 -3.33 7.61 -15.75
C GLN A 2 -2.33 6.92 -16.69
N MET A 3 -2.78 6.02 -17.52
CA MET A 3 -1.96 5.32 -18.50
C MET A 3 -1.39 6.24 -19.59
N ASN A 4 -2.08 7.33 -19.93
CA ASN A 4 -1.57 8.29 -20.92
C ASN A 4 -0.32 9.04 -20.45
N VAL A 5 -0.09 9.12 -19.14
CA VAL A 5 1.11 9.75 -18.58
C VAL A 5 2.34 8.90 -18.83
N LEU A 6 2.21 7.58 -18.73
CA LEU A 6 3.32 6.63 -18.95
C LEU A 6 3.82 6.67 -20.41
N GLY A 7 2.91 6.86 -21.38
CA GLY A 7 3.23 6.94 -22.80
C GLY A 7 3.61 8.33 -23.31
N ASN A 8 3.69 9.32 -22.43
CA ASN A 8 4.02 10.68 -22.83
C ASN A 8 5.54 10.81 -23.07
N ARG A 9 5.93 11.04 -24.33
CA ARG A 9 7.34 11.19 -24.72
C ARG A 9 8.07 12.39 -24.08
N HIS A 10 7.35 13.30 -23.43
CA HIS A 10 7.92 14.40 -22.64
C HIS A 10 8.23 13.99 -21.20
N VAL A 11 7.79 12.80 -20.78
CA VAL A 11 8.22 12.20 -19.52
C VAL A 11 9.70 11.87 -19.64
N GLY A 12 10.50 12.42 -18.73
CA GLY A 12 11.97 12.25 -18.80
C GLY A 12 12.40 10.81 -18.47
N ARG A 13 13.56 10.43 -19.00
CA ARG A 13 14.16 9.10 -18.73
C ARG A 13 14.54 8.89 -17.24
N ASN A 14 14.51 9.93 -16.45
CA ASN A 14 14.71 9.87 -14.98
C ASN A 14 13.47 9.51 -14.19
N VAL A 15 12.32 9.26 -14.84
CA VAL A 15 11.10 8.83 -14.16
C VAL A 15 11.26 7.43 -13.58
N ARG A 16 10.84 7.29 -12.34
CA ARG A 16 10.82 6.03 -11.59
C ARG A 16 9.44 5.79 -11.04
N ILE A 17 8.83 4.67 -11.39
CA ILE A 17 7.49 4.27 -10.97
C ILE A 17 7.62 3.00 -10.15
N LEU A 18 7.31 3.09 -8.85
CA LEU A 18 7.11 1.92 -8.01
C LEU A 18 5.63 1.59 -8.01
N LEU A 19 5.29 0.42 -8.54
CA LEU A 19 3.94 -0.09 -8.57
C LEU A 19 3.78 -1.24 -7.58
N VAL A 20 2.96 -1.03 -6.55
CA VAL A 20 2.55 -2.10 -5.65
C VAL A 20 1.34 -2.79 -6.26
N ASN A 21 1.51 -4.04 -6.66
CA ASN A 21 0.46 -4.85 -7.29
C ASN A 21 -0.05 -5.93 -6.34
N ASN A 22 -1.11 -5.61 -5.63
CA ASN A 22 -1.86 -6.55 -4.79
C ASN A 22 -3.12 -7.11 -5.49
N GLY A 23 -3.40 -6.65 -6.72
CA GLY A 23 -4.54 -7.04 -7.54
C GLY A 23 -5.89 -6.54 -7.06
N LYS A 24 -5.94 -5.61 -6.10
CA LYS A 24 -7.18 -5.09 -5.50
C LYS A 24 -7.04 -3.62 -5.11
N GLY A 25 -8.17 -2.94 -4.86
CA GLY A 25 -8.20 -1.70 -4.08
C GLY A 25 -8.20 -2.06 -2.60
N THR A 26 -7.03 -2.15 -1.99
CA THR A 26 -6.88 -2.70 -0.62
C THR A 26 -7.30 -1.76 0.49
N GLU A 27 -7.48 -0.47 0.22
CA GLU A 27 -8.00 0.47 1.22
C GLU A 27 -9.33 0.02 1.81
N PHE A 28 -10.21 -0.63 1.03
CA PHE A 28 -11.49 -1.16 1.50
C PHE A 28 -11.34 -2.44 2.34
N ARG A 29 -10.18 -3.06 2.30
CA ARG A 29 -9.87 -4.29 3.05
C ARG A 29 -8.97 -4.03 4.26
N ASN A 30 -8.51 -2.79 4.43
CA ASN A 30 -7.71 -2.40 5.58
C ASN A 30 -8.48 -2.59 6.89
N TYR A 31 -7.79 -3.11 7.91
CA TYR A 31 -8.36 -3.40 9.23
C TYR A 31 -9.06 -2.19 9.89
N MET A 32 -8.72 -0.97 9.50
CA MET A 32 -9.34 0.26 10.01
C MET A 32 -10.44 0.83 9.12
N HIS A 33 -10.65 0.27 7.92
CA HIS A 33 -11.65 0.80 7.01
C HIS A 33 -13.03 0.17 7.27
N PRO A 34 -14.13 0.96 7.30
CA PRO A 34 -15.48 0.42 7.47
C PRO A 34 -15.86 -0.64 6.43
N GLY A 35 -15.37 -0.50 5.20
CA GLY A 35 -15.59 -1.46 4.12
C GLY A 35 -14.99 -2.85 4.38
N ALA A 36 -14.06 -2.99 5.32
CA ALA A 36 -13.49 -4.29 5.69
C ALA A 36 -14.54 -5.25 6.26
N ALA A 37 -15.65 -4.72 6.78
CA ALA A 37 -16.77 -5.52 7.28
C ALA A 37 -17.48 -6.34 6.18
N PHE A 38 -17.36 -5.94 4.91
CA PHE A 38 -17.97 -6.66 3.78
C PHE A 38 -17.17 -7.90 3.34
N GLY A 39 -15.97 -8.08 3.88
CA GLY A 39 -15.14 -9.25 3.60
C GLY A 39 -14.92 -9.48 2.09
N GLU A 40 -15.01 -10.74 1.66
CA GLU A 40 -14.79 -11.13 0.25
C GLU A 40 -15.86 -10.60 -0.72
N GLU A 41 -17.04 -10.24 -0.23
CA GLU A 41 -18.08 -9.66 -1.08
C GLU A 41 -17.64 -8.34 -1.73
N ALA A 42 -16.76 -7.57 -1.06
CA ALA A 42 -16.19 -6.35 -1.62
C ALA A 42 -15.30 -6.63 -2.85
N ASP A 43 -14.69 -7.81 -2.95
CA ASP A 43 -13.78 -8.15 -4.04
C ASP A 43 -14.45 -8.12 -5.40
N LYS A 44 -15.75 -8.38 -5.47
CA LYS A 44 -16.53 -8.26 -6.70
C LYS A 44 -16.46 -6.87 -7.36
N PHE A 45 -16.17 -5.85 -6.55
CA PHE A 45 -16.15 -4.45 -6.97
C PHE A 45 -14.76 -3.83 -7.00
N ILE A 46 -13.83 -4.36 -6.23
CA ILE A 46 -12.50 -3.76 -6.01
C ILE A 46 -11.35 -4.59 -6.57
N ALA A 47 -11.58 -5.85 -6.94
CA ALA A 47 -10.53 -6.70 -7.47
C ALA A 47 -10.24 -6.39 -8.95
N ALA A 48 -8.99 -6.11 -9.27
CA ALA A 48 -8.50 -5.93 -10.64
C ALA A 48 -8.08 -7.27 -11.26
N ALA A 49 -8.99 -8.25 -11.27
CA ALA A 49 -8.69 -9.63 -11.64
C ALA A 49 -9.04 -9.97 -13.10
N GLY A 50 -9.44 -8.99 -13.92
CA GLY A 50 -9.93 -9.22 -15.28
C GLY A 50 -11.30 -9.92 -15.32
N HIS A 51 -11.82 -10.15 -16.52
CA HIS A 51 -13.18 -10.70 -16.70
C HIS A 51 -13.36 -12.12 -16.16
N TYR A 52 -12.28 -12.88 -16.08
CA TYR A 52 -12.32 -14.29 -15.66
C TYR A 52 -11.76 -14.52 -14.26
N GLY A 53 -11.53 -13.46 -13.49
CA GLY A 53 -10.98 -13.55 -12.15
C GLY A 53 -9.48 -13.87 -12.08
N ASN A 54 -8.79 -13.93 -13.22
CA ASN A 54 -7.37 -14.25 -13.27
C ASN A 54 -6.52 -12.98 -13.29
N LYS A 55 -5.63 -12.82 -12.32
CA LYS A 55 -4.63 -11.76 -12.32
C LYS A 55 -3.58 -12.05 -13.38
N SER A 56 -3.35 -11.11 -14.28
CA SER A 56 -2.26 -11.20 -15.24
C SER A 56 -0.98 -10.63 -14.60
N ARG A 57 0.03 -11.45 -14.48
CA ARG A 57 1.40 -11.01 -14.09
C ARG A 57 2.19 -10.40 -15.25
N GLN A 58 1.64 -10.45 -16.47
CA GLN A 58 2.29 -9.96 -17.68
C GLN A 58 1.74 -8.63 -18.17
N LEU A 59 0.55 -8.23 -17.69
CA LEU A 59 -0.12 -7.04 -18.22
C LEU A 59 0.71 -5.77 -18.05
N VAL A 60 1.19 -5.52 -16.85
CA VAL A 60 1.99 -4.32 -16.55
C VAL A 60 3.34 -4.40 -17.22
N ARG A 61 3.96 -5.57 -17.24
CA ARG A 61 5.23 -5.81 -17.93
C ARG A 61 5.14 -5.47 -19.40
N HIS A 62 4.20 -6.09 -20.13
CA HIS A 62 4.03 -5.83 -21.57
C HIS A 62 3.74 -4.35 -21.82
N TYR A 63 2.90 -3.75 -21.00
CA TYR A 63 2.58 -2.34 -21.14
C TYR A 63 3.79 -1.42 -20.92
N ALA A 64 4.61 -1.71 -19.92
CA ALA A 64 5.83 -0.96 -19.62
C ALA A 64 6.86 -1.12 -20.75
N GLU A 65 7.09 -2.35 -21.22
CA GLU A 65 8.03 -2.66 -22.29
C GLU A 65 7.60 -1.99 -23.61
N ASP A 66 6.32 -2.06 -23.97
CA ASP A 66 5.77 -1.43 -25.18
C ASP A 66 5.90 0.11 -25.17
N LEU A 67 5.91 0.72 -23.99
CA LEU A 67 6.12 2.15 -23.80
C LEU A 67 7.60 2.54 -23.65
N GLY A 68 8.52 1.59 -23.72
CA GLY A 68 9.95 1.83 -23.64
C GLY A 68 10.50 2.01 -22.22
N TYR A 69 9.81 1.49 -21.21
CA TYR A 69 10.30 1.44 -19.84
C TYR A 69 11.21 0.23 -19.62
N GLU A 70 12.26 0.40 -18.84
CA GLU A 70 12.93 -0.72 -18.19
C GLU A 70 12.01 -1.28 -17.11
N TYR A 71 11.62 -2.55 -17.25
CA TYR A 71 10.72 -3.21 -16.32
C TYR A 71 11.49 -4.05 -15.30
N LEU A 72 11.23 -3.85 -14.04
CA LEU A 72 11.73 -4.63 -12.91
C LEU A 72 10.55 -5.23 -12.16
N SER A 73 10.73 -6.41 -11.56
CA SER A 73 9.68 -7.00 -10.71
C SER A 73 10.26 -7.73 -9.52
N ALA A 74 9.47 -7.81 -8.45
CA ALA A 74 9.82 -8.56 -7.25
C ALA A 74 8.58 -9.19 -6.61
N ASP A 75 8.73 -10.46 -6.19
CA ASP A 75 7.75 -11.23 -5.42
C ASP A 75 8.18 -11.44 -3.97
N SER A 76 9.43 -11.15 -3.67
CA SER A 76 10.04 -11.36 -2.36
C SER A 76 10.85 -10.14 -1.94
N LYS A 77 11.14 -10.06 -0.65
CA LYS A 77 12.02 -9.02 -0.10
C LYS A 77 13.43 -9.11 -0.70
N GLU A 78 13.92 -10.31 -0.92
CA GLU A 78 15.25 -10.58 -1.49
C GLU A 78 15.34 -10.04 -2.92
N GLU A 79 14.36 -10.33 -3.77
CA GLU A 79 14.29 -9.80 -5.14
C GLU A 79 14.12 -8.28 -5.15
N TYR A 80 13.29 -7.75 -4.26
CA TYR A 80 13.13 -6.30 -4.11
C TYR A 80 14.47 -5.61 -3.80
N LEU A 81 15.24 -6.15 -2.85
CA LEU A 81 16.54 -5.59 -2.50
C LEU A 81 17.57 -5.72 -3.62
N GLN A 82 17.54 -6.81 -4.40
CA GLN A 82 18.42 -6.98 -5.57
C GLN A 82 18.20 -5.90 -6.63
N HIS A 83 16.97 -5.46 -6.85
CA HIS A 83 16.62 -4.45 -7.84
C HIS A 83 16.70 -3.02 -7.31
N LEU A 84 16.73 -2.84 -5.98
CA LEU A 84 16.60 -1.53 -5.37
C LEU A 84 17.72 -0.56 -5.78
N ASP A 85 18.97 -1.01 -5.78
CA ASP A 85 20.12 -0.18 -6.17
C ASP A 85 20.00 0.29 -7.61
N ARG A 86 19.57 -0.59 -8.53
CA ARG A 86 19.32 -0.23 -9.92
C ARG A 86 18.19 0.78 -10.04
N PHE A 87 17.10 0.58 -9.33
CA PHE A 87 15.93 1.45 -9.37
C PHE A 87 16.20 2.84 -8.77
N LEU A 88 17.06 2.93 -7.75
CA LEU A 88 17.39 4.18 -7.05
C LEU A 88 18.59 4.92 -7.63
N LEU A 89 19.15 4.47 -8.75
CA LEU A 89 20.24 5.19 -9.40
C LEU A 89 19.87 6.67 -9.62
N PRO A 90 20.66 7.62 -9.11
CA PRO A 90 20.35 9.05 -9.24
C PRO A 90 20.62 9.57 -10.66
N GLU A 91 21.44 8.87 -11.41
CA GLU A 91 21.80 9.25 -12.79
C GLU A 91 20.64 9.00 -13.74
N MET A 92 20.63 9.78 -14.82
CA MET A 92 19.68 9.54 -15.90
C MET A 92 20.06 8.26 -16.64
N THR A 93 19.13 7.33 -16.74
CA THR A 93 19.27 6.08 -17.47
C THR A 93 18.77 6.19 -18.90
N ASP A 94 19.02 5.18 -19.74
CA ASP A 94 18.57 5.21 -21.14
C ASP A 94 17.04 5.12 -21.26
N HIS A 95 16.41 4.50 -20.29
CA HIS A 95 14.96 4.33 -20.20
C HIS A 95 14.42 4.77 -18.84
N PRO A 96 13.19 5.28 -18.75
CA PRO A 96 12.48 5.39 -17.49
C PRO A 96 12.26 3.98 -16.93
N MET A 97 12.04 3.86 -15.62
CA MET A 97 11.88 2.56 -14.97
C MET A 97 10.51 2.39 -14.36
N LEU A 98 9.96 1.19 -14.48
CA LEU A 98 8.80 0.73 -13.76
C LEU A 98 9.19 -0.51 -12.94
N PHE A 99 9.06 -0.41 -11.63
CA PHE A 99 9.33 -1.51 -10.70
C PHE A 99 8.02 -1.99 -10.10
N GLU A 100 7.57 -3.18 -10.51
CA GLU A 100 6.35 -3.81 -10.02
C GLU A 100 6.67 -4.75 -8.86
N VAL A 101 6.07 -4.48 -7.69
CA VAL A 101 6.22 -5.30 -6.50
C VAL A 101 4.90 -6.00 -6.23
N PHE A 102 4.93 -7.33 -6.25
CA PHE A 102 3.76 -8.14 -5.97
C PHE A 102 3.62 -8.34 -4.46
N THR A 103 2.47 -7.98 -3.95
CA THR A 103 2.12 -8.11 -2.53
C THR A 103 0.79 -8.83 -2.34
N THR A 104 0.45 -9.10 -1.10
CA THR A 104 -0.89 -9.58 -0.72
C THR A 104 -1.63 -8.50 0.07
N ASN A 105 -2.96 -8.61 0.09
CA ASN A 105 -3.78 -7.74 0.91
C ASN A 105 -3.48 -7.88 2.42
N GLU A 106 -3.15 -9.09 2.82
CA GLU A 106 -2.80 -9.45 4.19
C GLU A 106 -1.49 -8.77 4.62
N ASP A 107 -0.44 -8.86 3.80
CA ASP A 107 0.86 -8.23 4.06
C ASP A 107 0.74 -6.71 4.16
N GLU A 108 -0.04 -6.10 3.28
CA GLU A 108 -0.26 -4.65 3.31
C GLU A 108 -1.05 -4.21 4.54
N SER A 109 -2.10 -4.94 4.89
CA SER A 109 -2.88 -4.65 6.09
C SER A 109 -2.03 -4.77 7.36
N GLU A 110 -1.17 -5.77 7.42
CA GLU A 110 -0.23 -5.94 8.53
C GLU A 110 0.81 -4.82 8.58
N ALA A 111 1.38 -4.45 7.43
CA ALA A 111 2.34 -3.35 7.33
C ALA A 111 1.72 -2.02 7.79
N ILE A 112 0.49 -1.72 7.36
CA ILE A 112 -0.25 -0.52 7.81
C ILE A 112 -0.48 -0.59 9.31
N ARG A 113 -0.88 -1.74 9.83
CA ARG A 113 -1.08 -1.94 11.27
C ARG A 113 0.19 -1.68 12.06
N MET A 114 1.33 -2.19 11.59
CA MET A 114 2.64 -1.95 12.20
C MET A 114 2.98 -0.46 12.21
N VAL A 115 2.89 0.21 11.07
CA VAL A 115 3.20 1.65 10.93
C VAL A 115 2.29 2.50 11.81
N CYS A 116 0.99 2.23 11.83
CA CYS A 116 0.06 2.94 12.69
C CYS A 116 0.35 2.76 14.18
N ASN A 117 0.92 1.63 14.56
CA ASN A 117 1.26 1.33 15.94
C ASN A 117 2.63 1.89 16.39
N LEU A 118 3.55 2.17 15.46
CA LEU A 118 4.86 2.76 15.77
C LEU A 118 4.76 4.14 16.42
N ASN A 119 3.73 4.92 16.10
CA ASN A 119 3.53 6.28 16.59
C ASN A 119 2.62 6.37 17.84
N ILE A 120 2.27 5.24 18.45
CA ILE A 120 1.51 5.27 19.69
C ILE A 120 2.47 5.61 20.83
N SER A 121 2.55 6.90 21.17
CA SER A 121 3.28 7.33 22.38
C SER A 121 2.71 6.60 23.61
N VAL A 122 3.54 6.41 24.64
CA VAL A 122 3.13 5.80 25.92
C VAL A 122 1.86 6.47 26.47
N LYS A 123 1.70 7.79 26.26
CA LYS A 123 0.46 8.54 26.59
C LYS A 123 -0.75 8.08 25.76
N GLY A 124 -0.55 7.70 24.49
CA GLY A 124 -1.61 7.17 23.61
C GLY A 124 -2.05 5.77 24.02
N VAL A 125 -1.12 4.90 24.41
CA VAL A 125 -1.42 3.56 24.94
C VAL A 125 -2.19 3.67 26.25
N LEU A 126 -1.75 4.53 27.18
CA LEU A 126 -2.44 4.76 28.44
C LEU A 126 -3.88 5.27 28.20
N LYS A 127 -4.05 6.20 27.26
CA LYS A 127 -5.37 6.76 26.92
C LYS A 127 -6.30 5.70 26.29
N LYS A 128 -5.75 4.76 25.53
CA LYS A 128 -6.50 3.66 24.90
C LYS A 128 -6.88 2.58 25.92
N VAL A 129 -5.96 2.24 26.83
CA VAL A 129 -6.21 1.28 27.92
C VAL A 129 -7.23 1.83 28.91
N THR A 130 -7.10 3.09 29.33
CA THR A 130 -8.07 3.73 30.23
C THR A 130 -9.46 3.86 29.57
N LYS A 131 -9.52 4.08 28.25
CA LYS A 131 -10.79 4.14 27.51
C LYS A 131 -11.52 2.79 27.47
N ASN A 132 -10.78 1.68 27.45
CA ASN A 132 -11.35 0.33 27.34
C ASN A 132 -11.62 -0.32 28.71
N VAL A 133 -10.86 0.05 29.74
CA VAL A 133 -10.96 -0.54 31.09
C VAL A 133 -11.88 0.27 32.00
N VAL A 134 -11.95 1.57 31.77
CA VAL A 134 -12.72 2.48 32.61
C VAL A 134 -13.94 2.95 31.82
N GLY A 135 -15.07 2.30 32.02
CA GLY A 135 -16.36 2.74 31.44
C GLY A 135 -16.67 4.22 31.69
N GLU A 136 -17.78 4.72 31.11
CA GLU A 136 -18.12 6.16 31.19
C GLU A 136 -18.11 6.75 32.59
N GLN A 137 -18.52 5.99 33.60
CA GLN A 137 -18.50 6.40 35.00
C GLN A 137 -17.09 6.64 35.58
N GLY A 138 -16.11 5.86 35.14
CA GLY A 138 -14.72 6.06 35.57
C GLY A 138 -14.05 7.25 34.90
N ARG A 139 -14.52 7.68 33.72
CA ARG A 139 -14.02 8.90 33.05
C ARG A 139 -14.43 10.16 33.81
N GLU A 140 -15.63 10.19 34.34
CA GLU A 140 -16.14 11.27 35.18
C GLU A 140 -15.32 11.39 36.46
N LEU A 141 -14.98 10.27 37.09
CA LEU A 141 -14.14 10.24 38.28
C LEU A 141 -12.72 10.78 38.03
N ILE A 142 -12.09 10.35 36.91
CA ILE A 142 -10.74 10.81 36.53
C ILE A 142 -10.74 12.31 36.21
N LYS A 143 -11.75 12.81 35.49
CA LYS A 143 -11.91 14.27 35.25
C LYS A 143 -12.04 15.05 36.56
N LYS A 144 -12.80 14.52 37.48
CA LYS A 144 -13.01 15.15 38.81
C LYS A 144 -11.75 15.18 39.66
N MET A 145 -10.89 14.16 39.55
CA MET A 145 -9.60 14.08 40.26
C MET A 145 -8.51 14.94 39.62
N MET A 146 -8.59 15.21 38.29
CA MET A 146 -7.62 16.03 37.56
C MET A 146 -7.96 17.54 37.53
N GLY A 147 -8.98 17.98 38.26
CA GLY A 147 -9.27 19.41 38.52
C GLY A 147 -9.75 20.20 37.30
N LYS A 148 -10.47 19.53 36.38
CA LYS A 148 -11.19 20.21 35.29
C LYS A 148 -12.64 19.80 35.29
#